data_c042201afe53250940d1600922b6e008
#
_entry.id   c042201afe53250940d1600922b6e008
#
_cell.length_a   1.000
_cell.length_b   1.000
_cell.length_c   1.000
_cell.angle_alpha   90.00
_cell.angle_beta   90.00
_cell.angle_gamma   90.00
#
_symmetry.space_group_name_H-M   'P 1'
#
loop_
_entity.id
_entity.type
_entity.pdbx_description
1 polymer ?
#
loop_
_entity_poly.entity_id
_entity_poly.type
_entity_poly.pdbx_seq_one_letter_code
_entity_poly.pdbx_strand_id
1 'polypeptide(L)'
;MTDIKRPFSNPLALAILVLLYERPMHPYEMATTLRERGKEKSIKLNYGSLYTVIEQLLRANFIAVREVLKEGKRPEKTVYELRAAGEVELIDWMRELISSPVKEYPMYEAALSLLPVLPPEEVIDLLEIRIGLLDKTVEEIDEQDRICREMKLPRLFSLESEYYKGVTLAELKFTKDLLSDIRRDAGGLRTGWTEMRKHLLSIKAEARTKETAMAAIRKTQKKKGKP
;
A
#
# COMPACT_ATOMS: atom_id res chain seq x y z
N MET A 1 -18.77 19.89 0.27
CA MET A 1 -18.69 18.56 -0.36
C MET A 1 -19.01 17.56 0.75
N THR A 2 -20.10 16.85 0.64
CA THR A 2 -20.52 15.85 1.63
C THR A 2 -19.52 14.70 1.55
N ASP A 3 -18.90 14.41 2.68
CA ASP A 3 -18.01 13.27 2.86
C ASP A 3 -18.86 11.98 2.75
N ILE A 4 -19.04 11.48 1.54
CA ILE A 4 -19.79 10.23 1.29
C ILE A 4 -18.89 9.12 1.80
N LYS A 5 -19.13 8.69 3.04
CA LYS A 5 -18.43 7.56 3.64
C LYS A 5 -18.80 6.29 2.86
N ARG A 6 -18.03 5.97 1.83
CA ARG A 6 -18.22 4.76 1.05
C ARG A 6 -18.07 3.51 1.93
N PRO A 7 -18.91 2.48 1.71
CA PRO A 7 -18.78 1.22 2.42
C PRO A 7 -17.46 0.49 2.09
N PHE A 8 -16.78 0.89 1.00
CA PHE A 8 -15.52 0.29 0.53
C PHE A 8 -14.52 1.36 0.13
N SER A 9 -13.26 1.18 0.56
CA SER A 9 -12.10 1.94 0.12
C SER A 9 -11.03 1.04 -0.55
N ASN A 10 -11.37 -0.22 -0.78
CA ASN A 10 -10.42 -1.21 -1.29
C ASN A 10 -10.44 -1.22 -2.83
N PRO A 11 -9.31 -0.93 -3.51
CA PRO A 11 -9.21 -0.99 -4.97
C PRO A 11 -9.66 -2.32 -5.58
N LEU A 12 -9.58 -3.43 -4.83
CA LEU A 12 -10.07 -4.73 -5.29
C LEU A 12 -11.60 -4.75 -5.45
N ALA A 13 -12.35 -4.03 -4.61
CA ALA A 13 -13.79 -3.91 -4.78
C ALA A 13 -14.15 -3.17 -6.08
N LEU A 14 -13.45 -2.09 -6.39
CA LEU A 14 -13.59 -1.37 -7.64
C LEU A 14 -13.29 -2.28 -8.84
N ALA A 15 -12.20 -3.05 -8.78
CA ALA A 15 -11.83 -3.97 -9.86
C ALA A 15 -12.89 -5.06 -10.10
N ILE A 16 -13.48 -5.62 -9.03
CA ILE A 16 -14.57 -6.61 -9.15
C ILE A 16 -15.79 -5.99 -9.81
N LEU A 17 -16.19 -4.78 -9.40
CA LEU A 17 -17.31 -4.07 -10.02
C LEU A 17 -17.06 -3.81 -11.51
N VAL A 18 -15.84 -3.40 -11.90
CA VAL A 18 -15.45 -3.21 -13.32
C VAL A 18 -15.54 -4.52 -14.10
N LEU A 19 -15.05 -5.63 -13.56
CA LEU A 19 -15.14 -6.93 -14.23
C LEU A 19 -16.60 -7.37 -14.43
N LEU A 20 -17.43 -7.17 -13.41
CA LEU A 20 -18.86 -7.51 -13.48
C LEU A 20 -19.68 -6.52 -14.33
N TYR A 21 -19.18 -5.29 -14.51
CA TYR A 21 -19.72 -4.35 -15.50
C TYR A 21 -19.54 -4.86 -16.94
N GLU A 22 -18.42 -5.55 -17.21
CA GLU A 22 -18.18 -6.18 -18.51
C GLU A 22 -19.11 -7.38 -18.76
N ARG A 23 -19.18 -8.31 -17.80
CA ARG A 23 -20.02 -9.52 -17.85
C ARG A 23 -20.07 -10.25 -16.51
N PRO A 24 -21.07 -11.11 -16.28
CA PRO A 24 -21.08 -12.01 -15.14
C PRO A 24 -19.84 -12.92 -15.11
N MET A 25 -19.26 -13.14 -13.90
CA MET A 25 -18.05 -13.93 -13.72
C MET A 25 -18.05 -14.73 -12.42
N HIS A 26 -17.30 -15.84 -12.43
CA HIS A 26 -16.94 -16.61 -11.25
C HIS A 26 -15.68 -15.99 -10.57
N PRO A 27 -15.51 -16.06 -9.23
CA PRO A 27 -14.35 -15.47 -8.54
C PRO A 27 -12.98 -15.90 -9.08
N TYR A 28 -12.82 -17.16 -9.40
CA TYR A 28 -11.57 -17.65 -10.01
C TYR A 28 -11.27 -16.96 -11.35
N GLU A 29 -12.29 -16.79 -12.18
CA GLU A 29 -12.18 -16.08 -13.45
C GLU A 29 -11.82 -14.60 -13.25
N MET A 30 -12.44 -13.92 -12.26
CA MET A 30 -12.08 -12.55 -11.89
C MET A 30 -10.59 -12.44 -11.54
N ALA A 31 -10.09 -13.34 -10.68
CA ALA A 31 -8.68 -13.36 -10.29
C ALA A 31 -7.75 -13.60 -11.49
N THR A 32 -8.10 -14.54 -12.37
CA THR A 32 -7.31 -14.85 -13.56
C THR A 32 -7.30 -13.68 -14.53
N THR A 33 -8.45 -13.07 -14.80
CA THR A 33 -8.55 -11.89 -15.69
C THR A 33 -7.75 -10.69 -15.16
N LEU A 34 -7.78 -10.43 -13.84
CA LEU A 34 -6.97 -9.36 -13.26
C LEU A 34 -5.47 -9.61 -13.44
N ARG A 35 -5.00 -10.87 -13.29
CA ARG A 35 -3.61 -11.24 -13.53
C ARG A 35 -3.21 -11.10 -14.99
N GLU A 36 -4.01 -11.65 -15.89
CA GLU A 36 -3.77 -11.57 -17.35
C GLU A 36 -3.70 -10.12 -17.83
N ARG A 37 -4.47 -9.22 -17.18
CA ARG A 37 -4.45 -7.77 -17.44
C ARG A 37 -3.34 -7.02 -16.67
N GLY A 38 -2.48 -7.72 -15.94
CA GLY A 38 -1.36 -7.14 -15.18
C GLY A 38 -1.79 -6.24 -14.00
N LYS A 39 -3.03 -6.35 -13.52
CA LYS A 39 -3.58 -5.47 -12.46
C LYS A 39 -3.04 -5.78 -11.06
N GLU A 40 -2.27 -6.83 -10.88
CA GLU A 40 -1.58 -7.13 -9.62
C GLU A 40 -0.52 -6.08 -9.23
N LYS A 41 -0.08 -5.28 -10.19
CA LYS A 41 0.89 -4.18 -9.94
C LYS A 41 0.28 -3.02 -9.18
N SER A 42 -1.00 -2.72 -9.42
CA SER A 42 -1.73 -1.60 -8.80
C SER A 42 -2.78 -2.04 -7.77
N ILE A 43 -3.20 -3.31 -7.80
CA ILE A 43 -4.26 -3.84 -6.93
C ILE A 43 -3.74 -5.08 -6.22
N LYS A 44 -3.67 -5.03 -4.88
CA LYS A 44 -3.25 -6.18 -4.07
C LYS A 44 -4.29 -7.30 -4.18
N LEU A 45 -3.96 -8.33 -4.97
CA LEU A 45 -4.82 -9.47 -5.23
C LEU A 45 -4.37 -10.71 -4.44
N ASN A 46 -5.27 -11.22 -3.57
CA ASN A 46 -5.17 -12.56 -3.03
C ASN A 46 -6.58 -13.17 -2.91
N TYR A 47 -6.66 -14.51 -2.96
CA TYR A 47 -7.96 -15.20 -2.97
C TYR A 47 -8.80 -14.94 -1.71
N GLY A 48 -8.20 -14.90 -0.53
CA GLY A 48 -8.94 -14.62 0.71
C GLY A 48 -9.58 -13.24 0.68
N SER A 49 -8.84 -12.21 0.26
CA SER A 49 -9.37 -10.86 0.09
C SER A 49 -10.46 -10.79 -0.98
N LEU A 50 -10.31 -11.55 -2.08
CA LEU A 50 -11.31 -11.57 -3.16
C LEU A 50 -12.68 -12.05 -2.66
N TYR A 51 -12.73 -13.19 -1.97
CA TYR A 51 -13.99 -13.71 -1.43
C TYR A 51 -14.58 -12.79 -0.37
N THR A 52 -13.76 -12.24 0.52
CA THR A 52 -14.22 -11.28 1.52
C THR A 52 -14.85 -10.04 0.88
N VAL A 53 -14.23 -9.51 -0.18
CA VAL A 53 -14.77 -8.34 -0.90
C VAL A 53 -16.07 -8.69 -1.63
N ILE A 54 -16.15 -9.86 -2.27
CA ILE A 54 -17.39 -10.34 -2.91
C ILE A 54 -18.54 -10.43 -1.89
N GLU A 55 -18.29 -10.99 -0.72
CA GLU A 55 -19.31 -11.05 0.35
C GLU A 55 -19.77 -9.64 0.79
N GLN A 56 -18.83 -8.71 0.90
CA GLN A 56 -19.16 -7.32 1.24
C GLN A 56 -20.03 -6.66 0.15
N LEU A 57 -19.66 -6.84 -1.13
CA LEU A 57 -20.43 -6.31 -2.27
C LEU A 57 -21.84 -6.92 -2.35
N LEU A 58 -21.99 -8.20 -2.02
CA LEU A 58 -23.30 -8.87 -1.90
C LEU A 58 -24.14 -8.24 -0.78
N ARG A 59 -23.56 -8.04 0.41
CA ARG A 59 -24.25 -7.41 1.56
C ARG A 59 -24.68 -5.98 1.26
N ALA A 60 -23.87 -5.25 0.48
CA ALA A 60 -24.20 -3.90 0.02
C ALA A 60 -25.23 -3.88 -1.13
N ASN A 61 -25.65 -5.05 -1.63
CA ASN A 61 -26.58 -5.17 -2.75
C ASN A 61 -26.07 -4.57 -4.08
N PHE A 62 -24.75 -4.49 -4.26
CA PHE A 62 -24.13 -4.00 -5.50
C PHE A 62 -23.95 -5.11 -6.54
N ILE A 63 -23.86 -6.36 -6.09
CA ILE A 63 -23.79 -7.54 -6.94
C ILE A 63 -24.82 -8.57 -6.47
N ALA A 64 -25.11 -9.55 -7.32
CA ALA A 64 -25.99 -10.67 -7.02
C ALA A 64 -25.40 -11.99 -7.48
N VAL A 65 -25.87 -13.08 -6.89
CA VAL A 65 -25.70 -14.42 -7.46
C VAL A 65 -26.61 -14.53 -8.68
N ARG A 66 -26.02 -14.76 -9.84
CA ARG A 66 -26.76 -15.02 -11.08
C ARG A 66 -27.16 -16.48 -11.17
N GLU A 67 -26.21 -17.38 -10.96
CA GLU A 67 -26.42 -18.81 -11.06
C GLU A 67 -25.37 -19.60 -10.26
N VAL A 68 -25.71 -20.83 -9.91
CA VAL A 68 -24.78 -21.78 -9.30
C VAL A 68 -24.64 -22.96 -10.27
N LEU A 69 -23.46 -23.10 -10.86
CA LEU A 69 -23.17 -24.14 -11.84
C LEU A 69 -22.59 -25.37 -11.14
N LYS A 70 -23.16 -26.53 -11.40
CA LYS A 70 -22.68 -27.82 -10.91
C LYS A 70 -22.27 -28.71 -12.08
N GLU A 71 -20.99 -28.86 -12.29
CA GLU A 71 -20.43 -29.70 -13.35
C GLU A 71 -19.99 -31.06 -12.77
N GLY A 72 -20.90 -32.03 -12.74
CA GLY A 72 -20.61 -33.39 -12.30
C GLY A 72 -20.10 -33.48 -10.86
N LYS A 73 -18.88 -34.01 -10.66
CA LYS A 73 -18.23 -34.16 -9.35
C LYS A 73 -17.38 -32.94 -8.92
N ARG A 74 -17.31 -31.88 -9.73
CA ARG A 74 -16.56 -30.67 -9.41
C ARG A 74 -17.30 -29.82 -8.37
N PRO A 75 -16.56 -29.02 -7.56
CA PRO A 75 -17.17 -28.07 -6.66
C PRO A 75 -18.12 -27.11 -7.39
N GLU A 76 -19.21 -26.73 -6.72
CA GLU A 76 -20.16 -25.76 -7.26
C GLU A 76 -19.47 -24.42 -7.56
N LYS A 77 -19.77 -23.85 -8.72
CA LYS A 77 -19.25 -22.55 -9.17
C LYS A 77 -20.37 -21.53 -9.09
N THR A 78 -20.22 -20.55 -8.21
CA THR A 78 -21.15 -19.42 -8.12
C THR A 78 -20.72 -18.31 -9.08
N VAL A 79 -21.60 -17.93 -9.99
CA VAL A 79 -21.41 -16.82 -10.92
C VAL A 79 -22.13 -15.59 -10.37
N TYR A 80 -21.44 -14.46 -10.37
CA TYR A 80 -21.95 -13.19 -9.89
C TYR A 80 -22.21 -12.24 -11.05
N GLU A 81 -23.15 -11.31 -10.84
CA GLU A 81 -23.49 -10.25 -11.78
C GLU A 81 -23.61 -8.90 -11.07
N LEU A 82 -23.36 -7.81 -11.80
CA LEU A 82 -23.54 -6.45 -11.34
C LEU A 82 -25.02 -6.10 -11.25
N ARG A 83 -25.42 -5.42 -10.18
CA ARG A 83 -26.75 -4.80 -10.06
C ARG A 83 -26.73 -3.34 -10.49
N ALA A 84 -27.88 -2.77 -10.82
CA ALA A 84 -28.01 -1.35 -11.16
C ALA A 84 -27.43 -0.42 -10.07
N ALA A 85 -27.64 -0.75 -8.79
CA ALA A 85 -27.05 -0.01 -7.68
C ALA A 85 -25.51 -0.08 -7.67
N GLY A 86 -24.94 -1.23 -8.03
CA GLY A 86 -23.48 -1.41 -8.15
C GLY A 86 -22.89 -0.65 -9.32
N GLU A 87 -23.61 -0.53 -10.43
CA GLU A 87 -23.19 0.27 -11.58
C GLU A 87 -23.15 1.77 -11.23
N VAL A 88 -24.18 2.29 -10.58
CA VAL A 88 -24.22 3.67 -10.10
C VAL A 88 -23.04 3.94 -9.15
N GLU A 89 -22.82 3.06 -8.16
CA GLU A 89 -21.70 3.18 -7.22
C GLU A 89 -20.34 3.14 -7.92
N LEU A 90 -20.15 2.23 -8.87
CA LEU A 90 -18.93 2.13 -9.66
C LEU A 90 -18.58 3.46 -10.37
N ILE A 91 -19.57 4.02 -11.07
CA ILE A 91 -19.37 5.25 -11.84
C ILE A 91 -19.10 6.44 -10.91
N ASP A 92 -19.83 6.56 -9.80
CA ASP A 92 -19.66 7.65 -8.85
C ASP A 92 -18.33 7.52 -8.10
N TRP A 93 -17.90 6.31 -7.79
CA TRP A 93 -16.58 6.07 -7.19
C TRP A 93 -15.44 6.43 -8.14
N MET A 94 -15.54 6.05 -9.42
CA MET A 94 -14.55 6.44 -10.44
C MET A 94 -14.47 7.96 -10.60
N ARG A 95 -15.61 8.66 -10.63
CA ARG A 95 -15.66 10.12 -10.70
C ARG A 95 -14.94 10.78 -9.52
N GLU A 96 -15.19 10.28 -8.31
CA GLU A 96 -14.55 10.79 -7.10
C GLU A 96 -13.02 10.57 -7.12
N LEU A 97 -12.57 9.35 -7.44
CA LEU A 97 -11.13 9.04 -7.48
C LEU A 97 -10.38 9.86 -8.54
N ILE A 98 -11.01 10.18 -9.66
CA ILE A 98 -10.39 11.00 -10.70
C ILE A 98 -10.42 12.49 -10.37
N SER A 99 -11.47 12.97 -9.67
CA SER A 99 -11.64 14.40 -9.41
C SER A 99 -11.02 14.87 -8.11
N SER A 100 -10.83 13.99 -7.13
CA SER A 100 -10.48 14.37 -5.76
C SER A 100 -9.23 13.63 -5.28
N PRO A 101 -8.15 14.35 -4.95
CA PRO A 101 -6.96 13.72 -4.39
C PRO A 101 -7.28 13.17 -2.99
N VAL A 102 -6.98 11.90 -2.78
CA VAL A 102 -7.11 11.25 -1.47
C VAL A 102 -5.75 11.27 -0.77
N LYS A 103 -5.72 11.65 0.51
CA LYS A 103 -4.50 11.55 1.32
C LYS A 103 -4.19 10.08 1.56
N GLU A 104 -3.13 9.62 0.96
CA GLU A 104 -2.50 8.35 1.28
C GLU A 104 -1.45 8.54 2.37
N TYR A 105 -1.06 7.45 3.03
CA TYR A 105 -0.05 7.45 4.08
C TYR A 105 1.11 6.51 3.69
N PRO A 106 1.99 6.94 2.79
CA PRO A 106 3.10 6.11 2.33
C PRO A 106 4.03 5.74 3.49
N MET A 107 4.44 4.48 3.56
CA MET A 107 5.35 4.00 4.62
C MET A 107 6.68 4.73 4.62
N TYR A 108 7.17 5.18 3.47
CA TYR A 108 8.39 5.96 3.38
C TYR A 108 8.24 7.36 3.99
N GLU A 109 7.14 8.06 3.73
CA GLU A 109 6.81 9.33 4.37
C GLU A 109 6.78 9.18 5.91
N ALA A 110 6.15 8.10 6.40
CA ALA A 110 6.12 7.80 7.83
C ALA A 110 7.53 7.52 8.38
N ALA A 111 8.36 6.75 7.68
CA ALA A 111 9.74 6.47 8.09
C ALA A 111 10.59 7.74 8.17
N LEU A 112 10.43 8.66 7.20
CA LEU A 112 11.12 9.96 7.19
C LEU A 112 10.78 10.80 8.42
N SER A 113 9.54 10.77 8.90
CA SER A 113 9.13 11.50 10.11
C SER A 113 9.73 10.95 11.41
N LEU A 114 10.27 9.73 11.37
CA LEU A 114 10.82 8.99 12.51
C LEU A 114 12.33 8.74 12.41
N LEU A 115 13.00 9.36 11.45
CA LEU A 115 14.42 9.17 11.14
C LEU A 115 15.37 9.21 12.35
N PRO A 116 15.19 10.05 13.40
CA PRO A 116 16.11 10.11 14.54
C PRO A 116 16.25 8.81 15.35
N VAL A 117 15.45 7.78 15.08
CA VAL A 117 15.63 6.43 15.64
C VAL A 117 16.92 5.78 15.12
N LEU A 118 17.31 6.07 13.87
CA LEU A 118 18.54 5.57 13.24
C LEU A 118 19.67 6.61 13.28
N PRO A 119 20.95 6.22 13.29
CA PRO A 119 22.05 7.15 13.11
C PRO A 119 22.12 7.65 11.65
N PRO A 120 22.55 8.89 11.42
CA PRO A 120 22.65 9.45 10.07
C PRO A 120 23.52 8.60 9.13
N GLU A 121 24.58 8.00 9.63
CA GLU A 121 25.51 7.15 8.87
C GLU A 121 24.81 5.91 8.31
N GLU A 122 24.02 5.23 9.12
CA GLU A 122 23.23 4.07 8.69
C GLU A 122 22.17 4.46 7.65
N VAL A 123 21.56 5.64 7.80
CA VAL A 123 20.56 6.11 6.85
C VAL A 123 21.18 6.47 5.50
N ILE A 124 22.43 6.96 5.46
CA ILE A 124 23.17 7.16 4.22
C ILE A 124 23.23 5.84 3.42
N ASP A 125 23.67 4.75 4.05
CA ASP A 125 23.78 3.44 3.40
C ASP A 125 22.41 2.92 2.93
N LEU A 126 21.37 3.09 3.76
CA LEU A 126 20.02 2.68 3.42
C LEU A 126 19.42 3.50 2.26
N LEU A 127 19.71 4.80 2.18
CA LEU A 127 19.28 5.63 1.06
C LEU A 127 19.99 5.25 -0.25
N GLU A 128 21.27 4.86 -0.21
CA GLU A 128 21.97 4.34 -1.39
C GLU A 128 21.33 3.05 -1.92
N ILE A 129 21.00 2.12 -1.01
CA ILE A 129 20.28 0.90 -1.36
C ILE A 129 18.93 1.26 -2.00
N ARG A 130 18.18 2.21 -1.39
CA ARG A 130 16.89 2.64 -1.91
C ARG A 130 16.99 3.25 -3.30
N ILE A 131 17.98 4.08 -3.54
CA ILE A 131 18.25 4.68 -4.86
C ILE A 131 18.45 3.58 -5.90
N GLY A 132 19.29 2.58 -5.62
CA GLY A 132 19.50 1.46 -6.54
C GLY A 132 18.22 0.67 -6.86
N LEU A 133 17.35 0.47 -5.86
CA LEU A 133 16.07 -0.20 -6.06
C LEU A 133 15.09 0.64 -6.90
N LEU A 134 15.05 1.96 -6.66
CA LEU A 134 14.20 2.87 -7.44
C LEU A 134 14.68 3.02 -8.88
N ASP A 135 16.01 3.15 -9.10
CA ASP A 135 16.58 3.18 -10.47
C ASP A 135 16.20 1.90 -11.23
N LYS A 136 16.33 0.71 -10.61
CA LYS A 136 15.89 -0.56 -11.20
C LYS A 136 14.39 -0.58 -11.51
N THR A 137 13.57 -0.06 -10.61
CA THR A 137 12.11 0.02 -10.84
C THR A 137 11.80 0.89 -12.07
N VAL A 138 12.50 2.02 -12.23
CA VAL A 138 12.34 2.88 -13.42
C VAL A 138 12.73 2.13 -14.69
N GLU A 139 13.83 1.38 -14.68
CA GLU A 139 14.26 0.57 -15.83
C GLU A 139 13.21 -0.49 -16.21
N GLU A 140 12.63 -1.16 -15.21
CA GLU A 140 11.57 -2.17 -15.43
C GLU A 140 10.31 -1.54 -16.05
N ILE A 141 9.93 -0.33 -15.61
CA ILE A 141 8.79 0.41 -16.19
C ILE A 141 9.10 0.81 -17.63
N ASP A 142 10.32 1.32 -17.90
CA ASP A 142 10.73 1.74 -19.23
C ASP A 142 10.72 0.59 -20.23
N GLU A 143 11.18 -0.58 -19.80
CA GLU A 143 11.13 -1.79 -20.63
C GLU A 143 9.68 -2.20 -20.92
N GLN A 144 8.80 -2.14 -19.94
CA GLN A 144 7.38 -2.45 -20.15
C GLN A 144 6.72 -1.46 -21.10
N ASP A 145 7.00 -0.17 -20.95
CA ASP A 145 6.48 0.89 -21.84
C ASP A 145 7.02 0.72 -23.27
N ARG A 146 8.26 0.24 -23.43
CA ARG A 146 8.84 -0.10 -24.74
C ARG A 146 8.03 -1.22 -25.41
N ILE A 147 7.76 -2.31 -24.69
CA ILE A 147 6.98 -3.44 -25.18
C ILE A 147 5.57 -2.99 -25.59
N CYS A 148 4.89 -2.19 -24.77
CA CYS A 148 3.58 -1.66 -25.10
C CYS A 148 3.58 -0.81 -26.40
N ARG A 149 4.61 0.01 -26.60
CA ARG A 149 4.79 0.80 -27.85
C ARG A 149 5.03 -0.10 -29.05
N GLU A 150 5.86 -1.12 -28.93
CA GLU A 150 6.11 -2.07 -30.02
C GLU A 150 4.86 -2.84 -30.43
N MET A 151 4.03 -3.19 -29.44
CA MET A 151 2.72 -3.80 -29.67
C MET A 151 1.67 -2.80 -30.19
N LYS A 152 2.02 -1.53 -30.35
CA LYS A 152 1.11 -0.45 -30.79
C LYS A 152 -0.16 -0.34 -29.96
N LEU A 153 -0.06 -0.62 -28.66
CA LEU A 153 -1.20 -0.49 -27.76
C LEU A 153 -1.59 0.98 -27.61
N PRO A 154 -2.91 1.29 -27.54
CA PRO A 154 -3.36 2.65 -27.24
C PRO A 154 -2.79 3.15 -25.90
N ARG A 155 -2.43 4.43 -25.83
CA ARG A 155 -1.86 5.07 -24.61
C ARG A 155 -2.71 4.84 -23.36
N LEU A 156 -4.02 4.66 -23.51
CA LEU A 156 -4.90 4.34 -22.38
C LEU A 156 -4.41 3.16 -21.53
N PHE A 157 -3.71 2.19 -22.14
CA PHE A 157 -3.17 1.01 -21.45
C PHE A 157 -1.85 1.27 -20.71
N SER A 158 -1.20 2.43 -20.93
CA SER A 158 0.04 2.84 -20.26
C SER A 158 -0.15 3.95 -19.22
N LEU A 159 -1.34 4.53 -19.05
CA LEU A 159 -1.57 5.63 -18.10
C LEU A 159 -1.18 5.28 -16.66
N GLU A 160 -1.44 4.05 -16.24
CA GLU A 160 -1.12 3.55 -14.91
C GLU A 160 0.40 3.47 -14.70
N SER A 161 1.16 2.94 -15.69
CA SER A 161 2.62 2.88 -15.63
C SER A 161 3.25 4.27 -15.77
N GLU A 162 2.71 5.15 -16.60
CA GLU A 162 3.14 6.55 -16.72
C GLU A 162 3.02 7.27 -15.37
N TYR A 163 1.88 7.12 -14.68
CA TYR A 163 1.66 7.69 -13.35
C TYR A 163 2.66 7.11 -12.32
N TYR A 164 2.77 5.78 -12.26
CA TYR A 164 3.67 5.10 -11.32
C TYR A 164 5.14 5.51 -11.55
N LYS A 165 5.57 5.62 -12.81
CA LYS A 165 6.88 6.15 -13.17
C LYS A 165 7.10 7.57 -12.66
N GLY A 166 6.12 8.46 -12.85
CA GLY A 166 6.18 9.84 -12.37
C GLY A 166 6.40 9.92 -10.86
N VAL A 167 5.65 9.14 -10.09
CA VAL A 167 5.79 9.06 -8.62
C VAL A 167 7.16 8.49 -8.23
N THR A 168 7.61 7.41 -8.89
CA THR A 168 8.91 6.77 -8.65
C THR A 168 10.08 7.73 -8.92
N LEU A 169 10.03 8.49 -10.02
CA LEU A 169 11.05 9.48 -10.34
C LEU A 169 11.08 10.64 -9.34
N ALA A 170 9.92 11.08 -8.86
CA ALA A 170 9.85 12.11 -7.82
C ALA A 170 10.47 11.62 -6.50
N GLU A 171 10.18 10.37 -6.10
CA GLU A 171 10.77 9.75 -4.93
C GLU A 171 12.27 9.57 -5.08
N LEU A 172 12.73 9.09 -6.24
CA LEU A 172 14.14 8.91 -6.56
C LEU A 172 14.91 10.24 -6.46
N LYS A 173 14.35 11.29 -7.06
CA LYS A 173 14.94 12.64 -6.97
C LYS A 173 15.05 13.11 -5.52
N PHE A 174 13.95 13.02 -4.77
CA PHE A 174 13.94 13.40 -3.36
C PHE A 174 14.97 12.62 -2.55
N THR A 175 15.10 11.31 -2.78
CA THR A 175 16.03 10.44 -2.05
C THR A 175 17.50 10.79 -2.37
N LYS A 176 17.81 11.10 -3.65
CA LYS A 176 19.14 11.56 -4.07
C LYS A 176 19.48 12.93 -3.45
N ASP A 177 18.54 13.86 -3.43
CA ASP A 177 18.71 15.18 -2.82
C ASP A 177 18.92 15.06 -1.31
N LEU A 178 18.12 14.27 -0.61
CA LEU A 178 18.23 14.02 0.82
C LEU A 178 19.58 13.41 1.18
N LEU A 179 20.04 12.40 0.44
CA LEU A 179 21.36 11.78 0.62
C LEU A 179 22.49 12.81 0.51
N SER A 180 22.40 13.67 -0.51
CA SER A 180 23.36 14.77 -0.72
C SER A 180 23.34 15.77 0.44
N ASP A 181 22.16 16.13 0.95
CA ASP A 181 21.99 17.08 2.04
C ASP A 181 22.54 16.54 3.37
N ILE A 182 22.30 15.25 3.67
CA ILE A 182 22.86 14.60 4.86
C ILE A 182 24.41 14.59 4.78
N ARG A 183 24.97 14.25 3.62
CA ARG A 183 26.44 14.20 3.42
C ARG A 183 27.11 15.55 3.59
N ARG A 184 26.47 16.61 3.12
CA ARG A 184 26.99 17.99 3.20
C ARG A 184 26.62 18.69 4.49
N ASP A 185 25.85 18.05 5.36
CA ASP A 185 25.22 18.69 6.53
C ASP A 185 24.46 19.98 6.18
N ALA A 186 23.72 19.94 5.08
CA ALA A 186 23.00 21.10 4.57
C ALA A 186 22.01 21.62 5.62
N GLY A 187 22.13 22.91 5.98
CA GLY A 187 21.31 23.52 7.00
C GLY A 187 21.46 22.91 8.40
N GLY A 188 22.53 22.18 8.68
CA GLY A 188 22.74 21.49 9.97
C GLY A 188 21.86 20.23 10.15
N LEU A 189 21.39 19.66 9.07
CA LEU A 189 20.49 18.48 9.09
C LEU A 189 21.10 17.31 9.85
N ARG A 190 22.34 16.92 9.52
CA ARG A 190 23.05 15.80 10.16
C ARG A 190 23.40 16.12 11.61
N THR A 191 23.86 17.34 11.87
CA THR A 191 24.19 17.82 13.22
C THR A 191 22.97 17.83 14.13
N GLY A 192 21.86 18.45 13.71
CA GLY A 192 20.61 18.52 14.48
C GLY A 192 19.99 17.13 14.71
N TRP A 193 20.05 16.26 13.71
CA TRP A 193 19.62 14.87 13.84
C TRP A 193 20.43 14.12 14.89
N THR A 194 21.75 14.26 14.87
CA THR A 194 22.65 13.61 15.85
C THR A 194 22.32 14.05 17.28
N GLU A 195 22.06 15.34 17.52
CA GLU A 195 21.67 15.83 18.83
C GLU A 195 20.28 15.31 19.26
N MET A 196 19.30 15.31 18.37
CA MET A 196 17.99 14.72 18.64
C MET A 196 18.08 13.24 19.00
N ARG A 197 18.90 12.48 18.29
CA ARG A 197 19.15 11.08 18.58
C ARG A 197 19.80 10.86 19.95
N LYS A 198 20.78 11.67 20.33
CA LYS A 198 21.37 11.63 21.68
C LYS A 198 20.30 11.80 22.75
N HIS A 199 19.42 12.76 22.56
CA HIS A 199 18.31 13.02 23.49
C HIS A 199 17.35 11.81 23.57
N LEU A 200 16.97 11.20 22.45
CA LEU A 200 16.13 9.99 22.44
C LEU A 200 16.81 8.84 23.20
N LEU A 201 18.11 8.66 23.02
CA LEU A 201 18.86 7.61 23.69
C LEU A 201 18.97 7.86 25.22
N SER A 202 19.08 9.12 25.67
CA SER A 202 19.08 9.45 27.10
C SER A 202 17.73 9.13 27.75
N ILE A 203 16.61 9.46 27.13
CA ILE A 203 15.27 9.11 27.59
C ILE A 203 15.11 7.58 27.71
N LYS A 204 15.58 6.86 26.70
CA LYS A 204 15.54 5.38 26.72
C LYS A 204 16.39 4.79 27.86
N ALA A 205 17.56 5.34 28.13
CA ALA A 205 18.43 4.89 29.21
C ALA A 205 17.80 5.15 30.59
N GLU A 206 17.23 6.32 30.80
CA GLU A 206 16.52 6.68 32.04
C GLU A 206 15.32 5.75 32.30
N ALA A 207 14.52 5.45 31.26
CA ALA A 207 13.38 4.53 31.37
C ALA A 207 13.85 3.12 31.81
N ARG A 208 14.92 2.61 31.20
CA ARG A 208 15.50 1.30 31.58
C ARG A 208 16.01 1.26 33.01
N THR A 209 16.64 2.34 33.48
CA THR A 209 17.14 2.46 34.86
C THR A 209 15.97 2.43 35.84
N LYS A 210 14.89 3.17 35.57
CA LYS A 210 13.67 3.16 36.40
C LYS A 210 13.01 1.78 36.47
N GLU A 211 12.89 1.09 35.32
CA GLU A 211 12.35 -0.29 35.28
C GLU A 211 13.20 -1.27 36.10
N THR A 212 14.51 -1.17 35.96
CA THR A 212 15.45 -2.04 36.73
C THR A 212 15.33 -1.77 38.22
N ALA A 213 15.25 -0.53 38.66
CA ALA A 213 15.08 -0.14 40.05
C ALA A 213 13.73 -0.65 40.61
N MET A 214 12.63 -0.49 39.85
CA MET A 214 11.32 -1.01 40.24
C MET A 214 11.31 -2.54 40.36
N ALA A 215 11.97 -3.24 39.43
CA ALA A 215 12.08 -4.70 39.49
C ALA A 215 12.87 -5.18 40.70
N ALA A 216 13.94 -4.47 41.09
CA ALA A 216 14.71 -4.75 42.32
C ALA A 216 13.86 -4.58 43.57
N ILE A 217 13.10 -3.50 43.69
CA ILE A 217 12.18 -3.21 44.80
C ILE A 217 11.14 -4.33 44.94
N ARG A 218 10.50 -4.71 43.84
CA ARG A 218 9.51 -5.81 43.82
C ARG A 218 10.09 -7.15 44.26
N LYS A 219 11.33 -7.47 43.86
CA LYS A 219 12.03 -8.69 44.33
C LYS A 219 12.31 -8.67 45.85
N THR A 220 12.70 -7.51 46.39
CA THR A 220 12.98 -7.33 47.80
C THR A 220 11.70 -7.43 48.65
N GLN A 221 10.59 -6.87 48.20
CA GLN A 221 9.30 -6.99 48.89
C GLN A 221 8.76 -8.43 48.87
N LYS A 222 8.93 -9.18 47.76
CA LYS A 222 8.57 -10.61 47.71
C LYS A 222 9.39 -11.49 48.64
N LYS A 223 10.65 -11.12 48.92
CA LYS A 223 11.49 -11.87 49.90
C LYS A 223 11.09 -11.58 51.35
N LYS A 224 10.60 -10.39 51.67
CA LYS A 224 10.16 -9.99 53.04
C LYS A 224 8.74 -10.45 53.37
N GLY A 225 7.94 -10.85 52.38
CA GLY A 225 6.55 -11.28 52.57
C GLY A 225 6.31 -12.79 52.52
N LYS A 226 7.36 -13.64 52.71
CA LYS A 226 7.17 -15.05 52.98
C LYS A 226 7.27 -15.29 54.48
N PRO A 227 6.22 -15.80 55.12
CA PRO A 227 6.24 -16.20 56.57
C PRO A 227 7.14 -17.39 56.79
#